data_d2e6a1ce82fbcadca6e893436f40a2d8
#
_entry.id   d2e6a1ce82fbcadca6e893436f40a2d8
#
_cell.length_a   1.000
_cell.length_b   1.000
_cell.length_c   1.000
_cell.angle_alpha   90.00
_cell.angle_beta   90.00
_cell.angle_gamma   90.00
#
_symmetry.space_group_name_H-M   'P 1'
#
loop_
_entity.id
_entity.type
_entity.pdbx_description
1 polymer ?
#
loop_
_entity_poly.entity_id
_entity_poly.type
_entity_poly.pdbx_seq_one_letter_code
_entity_poly.pdbx_strand_id
1 'polypeptide(L)'
;MADLLQFENRLRRVESRQNARVKELRRAFNDAAPNAQGEVAIEGMHLVEEAIRAGLRLGTVFFSESARERLHKLMPQLSLQTETLLLPDEVFASAVPSETPQGVAALVKVRTFKLNEAFVPAPALLIISVGLQDPGNLGTIARSAEAFGATGMLLGERTVSPWNWKAVRASAGSLFRVPAVKVELAAALRDSKTRGVRVLATSSHKGTPISQADFRGPVALIVGNEGAGLPKDILAQADEIVVIPQSSKVESLNAGIAASIVLYEAARQRSGQ
;
A
#
# COMPACT_ATOMS: atom_id res chain seq x y z
N MET A 1 -4.69 -24.00 -29.47
CA MET A 1 -5.38 -25.18 -28.87
C MET A 1 -4.45 -25.99 -27.96
N ALA A 2 -3.20 -26.28 -28.34
CA ALA A 2 -2.25 -27.03 -27.47
C ALA A 2 -1.94 -26.31 -26.14
N ASP A 3 -1.76 -24.97 -26.15
CA ASP A 3 -1.49 -24.19 -24.94
C ASP A 3 -2.66 -24.20 -23.93
N LEU A 4 -3.90 -24.23 -24.40
CA LEU A 4 -5.08 -24.25 -23.53
C LEU A 4 -5.18 -25.57 -22.74
N LEU A 5 -4.89 -26.71 -23.37
CA LEU A 5 -4.85 -28.01 -22.72
C LEU A 5 -3.74 -28.10 -21.67
N GLN A 6 -2.60 -27.46 -21.93
CA GLN A 6 -1.49 -27.43 -21.00
C GLN A 6 -1.81 -26.59 -19.73
N PHE A 7 -2.60 -25.53 -19.87
CA PHE A 7 -3.07 -24.71 -18.74
C PHE A 7 -4.13 -25.42 -17.90
N GLU A 8 -5.05 -26.15 -18.53
CA GLU A 8 -6.07 -26.94 -17.82
C GLU A 8 -5.47 -28.04 -16.95
N ASN A 9 -4.38 -28.66 -17.39
CA ASN A 9 -3.67 -29.70 -16.62
C ASN A 9 -2.99 -29.14 -15.34
N ARG A 10 -2.75 -27.84 -15.25
CA ARG A 10 -2.19 -27.19 -14.06
C ARG A 10 -3.26 -26.76 -13.07
N LEU A 11 -4.52 -26.75 -13.48
CA LEU A 11 -5.62 -26.21 -12.70
C LEU A 11 -6.27 -27.30 -11.84
N ARG A 12 -6.09 -27.22 -10.53
CA ARG A 12 -6.73 -28.14 -9.59
C ARG A 12 -8.09 -27.60 -9.16
N ARG A 13 -9.16 -28.37 -9.36
CA ARG A 13 -10.49 -28.04 -8.90
C ARG A 13 -10.63 -28.33 -7.40
N VAL A 14 -11.21 -27.36 -6.66
CA VAL A 14 -11.47 -27.44 -5.22
C VAL A 14 -12.91 -27.00 -4.95
N GLU A 15 -13.75 -27.93 -4.49
CA GLU A 15 -15.20 -27.70 -4.30
C GLU A 15 -15.57 -27.35 -2.86
N SER A 16 -14.68 -27.60 -1.90
CA SER A 16 -15.01 -27.46 -0.48
C SER A 16 -14.52 -26.16 0.11
N ARG A 17 -15.41 -25.42 0.77
CA ARG A 17 -15.07 -24.26 1.64
C ARG A 17 -14.14 -24.63 2.81
N GLN A 18 -14.05 -25.93 3.13
CA GLN A 18 -13.18 -26.47 4.20
C GLN A 18 -11.77 -26.82 3.71
N ASN A 19 -11.50 -26.71 2.41
CA ASN A 19 -10.16 -26.94 1.86
C ASN A 19 -9.13 -26.04 2.56
N ALA A 20 -7.95 -26.56 2.82
CA ALA A 20 -6.87 -25.87 3.55
C ALA A 20 -6.50 -24.52 2.87
N ARG A 21 -6.35 -24.52 1.53
CA ARG A 21 -6.00 -23.31 0.78
C ARG A 21 -7.11 -22.26 0.78
N VAL A 22 -8.37 -22.67 0.75
CA VAL A 22 -9.54 -21.75 0.84
C VAL A 22 -9.59 -21.10 2.23
N LYS A 23 -9.33 -21.90 3.29
CA LYS A 23 -9.23 -21.37 4.66
C LYS A 23 -8.05 -20.40 4.80
N GLU A 24 -6.91 -20.72 4.23
CA GLU A 24 -5.71 -19.90 4.25
C GLU A 24 -5.95 -18.55 3.56
N LEU A 25 -6.57 -18.54 2.38
CA LEU A 25 -6.95 -17.32 1.67
C LEU A 25 -7.85 -16.43 2.53
N ARG A 26 -8.92 -17.01 3.10
CA ARG A 26 -9.86 -16.28 3.99
C ARG A 26 -9.16 -15.69 5.20
N ARG A 27 -8.28 -16.47 5.84
CA ARG A 27 -7.52 -16.03 6.99
C ARG A 27 -6.57 -14.89 6.63
N ALA A 28 -5.85 -14.99 5.50
CA ALA A 28 -4.91 -13.98 5.05
C ALA A 28 -5.59 -12.62 4.76
N PHE A 29 -6.86 -12.62 4.31
CA PHE A 29 -7.63 -11.38 4.20
C PHE A 29 -8.00 -10.77 5.56
N ASN A 30 -8.25 -11.61 6.56
CA ASN A 30 -8.66 -11.14 7.90
C ASN A 30 -7.48 -10.65 8.75
N ASP A 31 -6.33 -11.31 8.65
CA ASP A 31 -5.18 -11.06 9.54
C ASP A 31 -4.49 -9.73 9.27
N ALA A 32 -4.68 -9.12 8.09
CA ALA A 32 -4.05 -7.87 7.67
C ALA A 32 -2.52 -7.82 7.92
N ALA A 33 -1.88 -8.98 7.84
CA ALA A 33 -0.44 -9.18 8.06
C ALA A 33 0.05 -10.35 7.21
N PRO A 34 1.34 -10.39 6.83
CA PRO A 34 1.90 -11.56 6.18
C PRO A 34 1.79 -12.82 7.06
N ASN A 35 1.42 -13.96 6.45
CA ASN A 35 1.40 -15.25 7.12
C ASN A 35 2.83 -15.76 7.43
N ALA A 36 2.97 -16.96 7.98
CA ALA A 36 4.27 -17.57 8.32
C ALA A 36 5.18 -17.75 7.09
N GLN A 37 4.63 -17.80 5.88
CA GLN A 37 5.36 -17.88 4.61
C GLN A 37 5.72 -16.49 4.04
N GLY A 38 5.28 -15.42 4.72
CA GLY A 38 5.45 -14.04 4.28
C GLY A 38 4.46 -13.64 3.19
N GLU A 39 3.30 -14.30 3.09
CA GLU A 39 2.30 -14.06 2.07
C GLU A 39 1.11 -13.26 2.62
N VAL A 40 0.54 -12.42 1.77
CA VAL A 40 -0.71 -11.69 1.98
C VAL A 40 -1.72 -12.07 0.91
N ALA A 41 -3.01 -11.89 1.21
CA ALA A 41 -4.07 -12.10 0.23
C ALA A 41 -4.34 -10.83 -0.57
N ILE A 42 -4.51 -11.00 -1.88
CA ILE A 42 -4.96 -9.95 -2.81
C ILE A 42 -6.11 -10.45 -3.65
N GLU A 43 -6.99 -9.55 -4.08
CA GLU A 43 -8.13 -9.85 -4.94
C GLU A 43 -8.18 -8.90 -6.13
N GLY A 44 -8.51 -9.47 -7.27
CA GLY A 44 -8.73 -8.76 -8.54
C GLY A 44 -7.57 -8.90 -9.52
N MET A 45 -7.94 -8.97 -10.79
CA MET A 45 -6.99 -9.18 -11.89
C MET A 45 -5.87 -8.14 -11.89
N HIS A 46 -6.22 -6.87 -11.74
CA HIS A 46 -5.26 -5.76 -11.74
C HIS A 46 -4.18 -5.92 -10.63
N LEU A 47 -4.59 -6.24 -9.39
CA LEU A 47 -3.61 -6.40 -8.30
C LEU A 47 -2.71 -7.61 -8.50
N VAL A 48 -3.23 -8.71 -9.08
CA VAL A 48 -2.40 -9.88 -9.40
C VAL A 48 -1.39 -9.54 -10.49
N GLU A 49 -1.79 -8.82 -11.53
CA GLU A 49 -0.87 -8.32 -12.56
C GLU A 49 0.18 -7.36 -12.00
N GLU A 50 -0.21 -6.45 -11.08
CA GLU A 50 0.73 -5.55 -10.40
C GLU A 50 1.72 -6.30 -9.52
N ALA A 51 1.30 -7.37 -8.84
CA ALA A 51 2.19 -8.22 -8.07
C ALA A 51 3.23 -8.91 -8.97
N ILE A 52 2.79 -9.40 -10.14
CA ILE A 52 3.69 -10.00 -11.15
C ILE A 52 4.68 -8.94 -11.66
N ARG A 53 4.20 -7.75 -12.05
CA ARG A 53 5.07 -6.63 -12.50
C ARG A 53 6.07 -6.17 -11.45
N ALA A 54 5.69 -6.25 -10.18
CA ALA A 54 6.58 -5.96 -9.06
C ALA A 54 7.60 -7.09 -8.77
N GLY A 55 7.58 -8.17 -9.56
CA GLY A 55 8.46 -9.34 -9.38
C GLY A 55 8.15 -10.16 -8.14
N LEU A 56 6.93 -10.06 -7.58
CA LEU A 56 6.55 -10.82 -6.40
C LEU A 56 6.23 -12.27 -6.76
N ARG A 57 6.57 -13.17 -5.85
CA ARG A 57 6.23 -14.58 -6.00
C ARG A 57 4.78 -14.82 -5.57
N LEU A 58 3.99 -15.39 -6.46
CA LEU A 58 2.65 -15.87 -6.16
C LEU A 58 2.76 -17.34 -5.71
N GLY A 59 2.31 -17.63 -4.49
CA GLY A 59 2.27 -18.98 -3.94
C GLY A 59 1.10 -19.77 -4.52
N THR A 60 -0.12 -19.20 -4.39
CA THR A 60 -1.36 -19.81 -4.90
C THR A 60 -2.21 -18.74 -5.58
N VAL A 61 -2.77 -19.05 -6.75
CA VAL A 61 -3.78 -18.22 -7.44
C VAL A 61 -5.10 -18.99 -7.49
N PHE A 62 -6.16 -18.30 -7.12
CA PHE A 62 -7.52 -18.83 -7.06
C PHE A 62 -8.36 -18.17 -8.16
N PHE A 63 -9.07 -18.98 -8.91
CA PHE A 63 -10.02 -18.55 -9.93
C PHE A 63 -11.42 -19.04 -9.60
N SER A 64 -12.42 -18.20 -9.80
CA SER A 64 -13.81 -18.68 -9.80
C SER A 64 -14.17 -19.26 -11.16
N GLU A 65 -15.17 -20.15 -11.19
CA GLU A 65 -15.63 -20.78 -12.43
C GLU A 65 -16.16 -19.77 -13.45
N SER A 66 -16.78 -18.68 -12.99
CA SER A 66 -17.24 -17.58 -13.85
C SER A 66 -16.10 -16.73 -14.41
N ALA A 67 -14.88 -16.81 -13.88
CA ALA A 67 -13.74 -15.99 -14.28
C ALA A 67 -12.80 -16.69 -15.29
N ARG A 68 -13.28 -17.65 -16.08
CA ARG A 68 -12.45 -18.41 -17.04
C ARG A 68 -11.68 -17.53 -18.05
N GLU A 69 -12.27 -16.44 -18.52
CA GLU A 69 -11.55 -15.52 -19.42
C GLU A 69 -10.32 -14.87 -18.75
N ARG A 70 -10.43 -14.55 -17.45
CA ARG A 70 -9.33 -13.99 -16.66
C ARG A 70 -8.24 -15.02 -16.42
N LEU A 71 -8.63 -16.28 -16.22
CA LEU A 71 -7.72 -17.40 -16.12
C LEU A 71 -6.86 -17.50 -17.39
N HIS A 72 -7.46 -17.50 -18.57
CA HIS A 72 -6.73 -17.60 -19.84
C HIS A 72 -5.73 -16.46 -20.04
N LYS A 73 -6.07 -15.24 -19.59
CA LYS A 73 -5.17 -14.07 -19.65
C LYS A 73 -3.99 -14.16 -18.67
N LEU A 74 -4.22 -14.73 -17.49
CA LEU A 74 -3.25 -14.72 -16.41
C LEU A 74 -2.32 -15.94 -16.43
N MET A 75 -2.81 -17.13 -16.79
CA MET A 75 -2.05 -18.37 -16.76
C MET A 75 -0.68 -18.32 -17.48
N PRO A 76 -0.55 -17.66 -18.65
CA PRO A 76 0.75 -17.54 -19.32
C PRO A 76 1.78 -16.72 -18.54
N GLN A 77 1.33 -15.86 -17.63
CA GLN A 77 2.18 -14.97 -16.81
C GLN A 77 2.62 -15.63 -15.50
N LEU A 78 1.98 -16.76 -15.11
CA LEU A 78 2.25 -17.43 -13.86
C LEU A 78 3.44 -18.37 -13.96
N SER A 79 4.32 -18.32 -12.96
CA SER A 79 5.40 -19.31 -12.80
C SER A 79 4.84 -20.73 -12.76
N LEU A 80 5.60 -21.70 -13.28
CA LEU A 80 5.27 -23.14 -13.18
C LEU A 80 5.18 -23.63 -11.72
N GLN A 81 5.78 -22.91 -10.78
CA GLN A 81 5.75 -23.23 -9.35
C GLN A 81 4.52 -22.66 -8.63
N THR A 82 3.74 -21.78 -9.28
CA THR A 82 2.52 -21.22 -8.71
C THR A 82 1.42 -22.27 -8.71
N GLU A 83 0.86 -22.58 -7.53
CA GLU A 83 -0.33 -23.43 -7.43
C GLU A 83 -1.54 -22.67 -8.00
N THR A 84 -2.33 -23.35 -8.84
CA THR A 84 -3.53 -22.72 -9.45
C THR A 84 -4.76 -23.55 -9.12
N LEU A 85 -5.77 -22.88 -8.55
CA LEU A 85 -6.99 -23.49 -8.06
C LEU A 85 -8.22 -22.92 -8.75
N LEU A 86 -9.13 -23.79 -9.19
CA LEU A 86 -10.45 -23.43 -9.69
C LEU A 86 -11.50 -23.72 -8.62
N LEU A 87 -12.30 -22.74 -8.29
CA LEU A 87 -13.33 -22.81 -7.26
C LEU A 87 -14.71 -22.55 -7.85
N PRO A 88 -15.77 -23.27 -7.43
CA PRO A 88 -17.13 -22.80 -7.64
C PRO A 88 -17.30 -21.37 -7.12
N ASP A 89 -18.14 -20.57 -7.79
CA ASP A 89 -18.30 -19.14 -7.46
C ASP A 89 -18.70 -18.91 -5.99
N GLU A 90 -19.55 -19.77 -5.42
CA GLU A 90 -19.92 -19.70 -4.01
C GLU A 90 -18.76 -19.99 -3.05
N VAL A 91 -17.86 -20.90 -3.41
CA VAL A 91 -16.67 -21.23 -2.61
C VAL A 91 -15.69 -20.06 -2.67
N PHE A 92 -15.47 -19.51 -3.86
CA PHE A 92 -14.64 -18.33 -4.06
C PHE A 92 -15.17 -17.14 -3.26
N ALA A 93 -16.47 -16.79 -3.40
CA ALA A 93 -17.10 -15.69 -2.68
C ALA A 93 -17.00 -15.85 -1.16
N SER A 94 -17.03 -17.09 -0.64
CA SER A 94 -16.86 -17.33 0.80
C SER A 94 -15.43 -17.07 1.31
N ALA A 95 -14.44 -16.94 0.43
CA ALA A 95 -13.04 -16.80 0.80
C ALA A 95 -12.50 -15.38 0.66
N VAL A 96 -13.21 -14.51 -0.07
CA VAL A 96 -12.82 -13.12 -0.30
C VAL A 96 -13.74 -12.14 0.43
N PRO A 97 -13.26 -10.93 0.79
CA PRO A 97 -14.05 -9.97 1.57
C PRO A 97 -14.97 -9.08 0.73
N SER A 98 -14.88 -9.12 -0.59
CA SER A 98 -15.64 -8.26 -1.51
C SER A 98 -17.10 -8.75 -1.61
N GLU A 99 -18.06 -7.83 -1.59
CA GLU A 99 -19.47 -8.11 -1.85
C GLU A 99 -19.72 -8.56 -3.30
N THR A 100 -18.90 -8.02 -4.22
CA THR A 100 -18.91 -8.38 -5.65
C THR A 100 -17.55 -8.93 -6.05
N PRO A 101 -17.29 -10.23 -5.83
CA PRO A 101 -16.00 -10.83 -6.12
C PRO A 101 -15.59 -10.72 -7.58
N GLN A 102 -14.32 -10.41 -7.83
CA GLN A 102 -13.81 -10.29 -9.20
C GLN A 102 -13.38 -11.63 -9.81
N GLY A 103 -13.50 -12.72 -9.06
CA GLY A 103 -13.23 -14.07 -9.53
C GLY A 103 -11.75 -14.43 -9.69
N VAL A 104 -10.84 -13.58 -9.24
CA VAL A 104 -9.40 -13.87 -9.17
C VAL A 104 -8.85 -13.38 -7.84
N ALA A 105 -8.15 -14.23 -7.11
CA ALA A 105 -7.45 -13.87 -5.88
C ALA A 105 -6.11 -14.62 -5.81
N ALA A 106 -5.17 -14.14 -5.01
CA ALA A 106 -3.88 -14.80 -4.83
C ALA A 106 -3.32 -14.64 -3.42
N LEU A 107 -2.51 -15.62 -3.01
CA LEU A 107 -1.56 -15.49 -1.92
C LEU A 107 -0.21 -15.09 -2.51
N VAL A 108 0.29 -13.93 -2.10
CA VAL A 108 1.46 -13.29 -2.68
C VAL A 108 2.51 -13.07 -1.61
N LYS A 109 3.73 -13.55 -1.85
CA LYS A 109 4.85 -13.33 -0.96
C LYS A 109 5.33 -11.89 -1.11
N VAL A 110 5.10 -11.08 -0.07
CA VAL A 110 5.49 -9.67 -0.07
C VAL A 110 6.91 -9.46 0.43
N ARG A 111 7.51 -8.37 -0.03
CA ARG A 111 8.83 -7.96 0.42
C ARG A 111 8.72 -7.27 1.78
N THR A 112 9.62 -7.60 2.69
CA THR A 112 9.84 -6.82 3.92
C THR A 112 10.96 -5.82 3.67
N PHE A 113 10.63 -4.55 3.75
CA PHE A 113 11.60 -3.47 3.57
C PHE A 113 12.31 -3.14 4.89
N LYS A 114 13.60 -2.83 4.81
CA LYS A 114 14.38 -2.33 5.92
C LYS A 114 14.27 -0.80 5.98
N LEU A 115 14.43 -0.21 7.15
CA LEU A 115 14.34 1.24 7.34
C LEU A 115 15.26 2.02 6.38
N ASN A 116 16.48 1.58 6.18
CA ASN A 116 17.42 2.25 5.28
C ASN A 116 16.95 2.32 3.82
N GLU A 117 16.14 1.39 3.37
CA GLU A 117 15.62 1.37 2.01
C GLU A 117 14.63 2.50 1.74
N ALA A 118 13.97 3.01 2.80
CA ALA A 118 13.06 4.15 2.68
C ALA A 118 13.79 5.48 2.40
N PHE A 119 15.10 5.55 2.64
CA PHE A 119 15.89 6.77 2.44
C PHE A 119 16.59 6.85 1.08
N VAL A 120 16.38 5.88 0.22
CA VAL A 120 17.03 5.83 -1.10
C VAL A 120 16.00 5.78 -2.23
N PRO A 121 16.28 6.46 -3.37
CA PRO A 121 17.47 7.25 -3.67
C PRO A 121 17.49 8.60 -2.94
N ALA A 122 18.67 9.24 -2.88
CA ALA A 122 18.79 10.62 -2.40
C ALA A 122 18.43 11.64 -3.51
N PRO A 123 17.87 12.81 -3.15
CA PRO A 123 17.49 13.22 -1.80
C PRO A 123 16.20 12.55 -1.32
N ALA A 124 16.19 12.05 -0.09
CA ALA A 124 15.03 11.35 0.48
C ALA A 124 13.76 12.22 0.46
N LEU A 125 12.63 11.60 0.11
CA LEU A 125 11.29 12.14 0.28
C LEU A 125 10.46 11.09 1.01
N LEU A 126 10.22 11.31 2.29
CA LEU A 126 9.53 10.37 3.15
C LEU A 126 8.11 10.85 3.49
N ILE A 127 7.20 9.90 3.65
CA ILE A 127 5.93 10.12 4.34
C ILE A 127 5.99 9.39 5.68
N ILE A 128 5.69 10.10 6.76
CA ILE A 128 5.54 9.54 8.09
C ILE A 128 4.06 9.60 8.47
N SER A 129 3.40 8.45 8.55
CA SER A 129 2.00 8.35 8.94
C SER A 129 1.88 8.08 10.43
N VAL A 130 1.11 8.91 11.16
CA VAL A 130 0.95 8.82 12.62
C VAL A 130 -0.51 8.63 12.96
N GLY A 131 -0.87 7.45 13.47
CA GLY A 131 -2.24 7.15 13.91
C GLY A 131 -3.27 7.15 12.78
N LEU A 132 -2.86 6.97 11.53
CA LEU A 132 -3.74 6.87 10.38
C LEU A 132 -4.53 5.57 10.44
N GLN A 133 -5.85 5.64 10.61
CA GLN A 133 -6.70 4.47 10.86
C GLN A 133 -7.45 3.99 9.61
N ASP A 134 -7.76 4.87 8.68
CA ASP A 134 -8.43 4.47 7.44
C ASP A 134 -7.45 3.81 6.46
N PRO A 135 -7.66 2.51 6.12
CA PRO A 135 -6.84 1.82 5.14
C PRO A 135 -6.94 2.42 3.73
N GLY A 136 -8.07 3.04 3.38
CA GLY A 136 -8.24 3.74 2.10
C GLY A 136 -7.28 4.92 1.98
N ASN A 137 -7.14 5.71 3.06
CA ASN A 137 -6.19 6.82 3.11
C ASN A 137 -4.75 6.33 3.00
N LEU A 138 -4.39 5.27 3.73
CA LEU A 138 -3.04 4.70 3.63
C LEU A 138 -2.72 4.23 2.21
N GLY A 139 -3.65 3.54 1.55
CA GLY A 139 -3.49 3.11 0.17
C GLY A 139 -3.37 4.28 -0.81
N THR A 140 -4.17 5.33 -0.64
CA THR A 140 -4.11 6.55 -1.43
C THR A 140 -2.76 7.25 -1.26
N ILE A 141 -2.26 7.35 -0.04
CA ILE A 141 -0.92 7.90 0.24
C ILE A 141 0.16 7.07 -0.44
N ALA A 142 0.10 5.74 -0.34
CA ALA A 142 1.08 4.87 -0.99
C ALA A 142 1.10 5.04 -2.51
N ARG A 143 -0.08 5.16 -3.13
CA ARG A 143 -0.21 5.42 -4.57
C ARG A 143 0.37 6.76 -4.97
N SER A 144 0.09 7.80 -4.20
CA SER A 144 0.65 9.14 -4.43
C SER A 144 2.15 9.19 -4.15
N ALA A 145 2.63 8.46 -3.14
CA ALA A 145 4.04 8.32 -2.83
C ALA A 145 4.82 7.75 -4.01
N GLU A 146 4.33 6.67 -4.63
CA GLU A 146 4.93 6.12 -5.84
C GLU A 146 4.86 7.09 -7.01
N ALA A 147 3.69 7.67 -7.28
CA ALA A 147 3.46 8.56 -8.42
C ALA A 147 4.34 9.82 -8.37
N PHE A 148 4.61 10.34 -7.18
CA PHE A 148 5.37 11.58 -6.96
C PHE A 148 6.79 11.35 -6.46
N GLY A 149 7.29 10.12 -6.55
CA GLY A 149 8.70 9.82 -6.29
C GLY A 149 9.11 9.89 -4.82
N ALA A 150 8.19 9.65 -3.87
CA ALA A 150 8.59 9.44 -2.49
C ALA A 150 9.47 8.19 -2.38
N THR A 151 10.52 8.27 -1.58
CA THR A 151 11.49 7.18 -1.42
C THR A 151 10.99 6.11 -0.46
N GLY A 152 10.06 6.46 0.44
CA GLY A 152 9.47 5.50 1.36
C GLY A 152 8.41 6.09 2.28
N MET A 153 7.78 5.20 3.00
CA MET A 153 6.75 5.49 4.00
C MET A 153 7.17 4.90 5.35
N LEU A 154 7.14 5.72 6.40
CA LEU A 154 7.35 5.28 7.78
C LEU A 154 6.00 5.26 8.50
N LEU A 155 5.61 4.11 9.00
CA LEU A 155 4.32 3.88 9.61
C LEU A 155 4.49 3.83 11.12
N GLY A 156 4.19 4.96 11.78
CA GLY A 156 4.22 5.10 13.22
C GLY A 156 3.10 4.33 13.91
N GLU A 157 3.10 4.39 15.25
CA GLU A 157 2.17 3.65 16.11
C GLU A 157 0.72 3.98 15.76
N ARG A 158 -0.16 3.01 15.98
CA ARG A 158 -1.60 3.10 15.71
C ARG A 158 -1.97 3.40 14.24
N THR A 159 -1.00 3.31 13.32
CA THR A 159 -1.29 3.35 11.89
C THR A 159 -1.75 1.97 11.41
N VAL A 160 -2.79 1.95 10.59
CA VAL A 160 -3.33 0.73 9.98
C VAL A 160 -2.25 -0.04 9.23
N SER A 161 -2.38 -1.36 9.19
CA SER A 161 -1.42 -2.19 8.45
C SER A 161 -1.42 -1.88 6.95
N PRO A 162 -0.25 -1.75 6.31
CA PRO A 162 -0.16 -1.63 4.86
C PRO A 162 -0.71 -2.88 4.14
N TRP A 163 -0.77 -4.02 4.85
CA TRP A 163 -1.28 -5.28 4.32
C TRP A 163 -2.77 -5.50 4.61
N ASN A 164 -3.48 -4.51 5.17
CA ASN A 164 -4.94 -4.52 5.16
C ASN A 164 -5.42 -4.53 3.70
N TRP A 165 -6.34 -5.46 3.36
CA TRP A 165 -6.79 -5.65 1.99
C TRP A 165 -7.38 -4.39 1.34
N LYS A 166 -8.03 -3.51 2.13
CA LYS A 166 -8.54 -2.22 1.65
C LYS A 166 -7.39 -1.27 1.31
N ALA A 167 -6.31 -1.26 2.10
CA ALA A 167 -5.12 -0.45 1.82
C ALA A 167 -4.41 -0.94 0.55
N VAL A 168 -4.21 -2.26 0.42
CA VAL A 168 -3.63 -2.86 -0.78
C VAL A 168 -4.45 -2.53 -2.02
N ARG A 169 -5.78 -2.66 -1.93
CA ARG A 169 -6.70 -2.32 -3.02
C ARG A 169 -6.63 -0.85 -3.40
N ALA A 170 -6.67 0.06 -2.43
CA ALA A 170 -6.61 1.51 -2.66
C ALA A 170 -5.24 1.95 -3.22
N SER A 171 -4.17 1.24 -2.88
CA SER A 171 -2.82 1.52 -3.40
C SER A 171 -2.64 1.14 -4.87
N ALA A 172 -3.55 0.37 -5.45
CA ALA A 172 -3.44 -0.17 -6.81
C ALA A 172 -2.08 -0.86 -7.08
N GLY A 173 -1.49 -1.51 -6.06
CA GLY A 173 -0.21 -2.22 -6.15
C GLY A 173 1.03 -1.40 -5.77
N SER A 174 0.90 -0.11 -5.46
CA SER A 174 2.05 0.72 -5.04
C SER A 174 2.73 0.20 -3.78
N LEU A 175 1.98 -0.40 -2.84
CA LEU A 175 2.52 -1.04 -1.63
C LEU A 175 3.45 -2.23 -1.92
N PHE A 176 3.46 -2.76 -3.12
CA PHE A 176 4.40 -3.81 -3.53
C PHE A 176 5.81 -3.27 -3.84
N ARG A 177 5.92 -1.97 -4.14
CA ARG A 177 7.14 -1.31 -4.62
C ARG A 177 7.67 -0.24 -3.68
N VAL A 178 6.77 0.57 -3.09
CA VAL A 178 7.17 1.63 -2.16
C VAL A 178 7.56 1.02 -0.82
N PRO A 179 8.77 1.29 -0.31
CA PRO A 179 9.16 0.86 1.03
C PRO A 179 8.21 1.41 2.10
N ALA A 180 7.38 0.54 2.68
CA ALA A 180 6.48 0.87 3.79
C ALA A 180 6.96 0.14 5.06
N VAL A 181 7.53 0.89 6.01
CA VAL A 181 8.23 0.33 7.18
C VAL A 181 7.52 0.76 8.45
N LYS A 182 7.12 -0.22 9.30
CA LYS A 182 6.63 0.06 10.65
C LYS A 182 7.78 0.51 11.53
N VAL A 183 7.59 1.61 12.25
CA VAL A 183 8.64 2.23 13.07
C VAL A 183 8.09 2.67 14.44
N GLU A 184 8.98 2.78 15.42
CA GLU A 184 8.76 3.58 16.61
C GLU A 184 9.01 5.05 16.21
N LEU A 185 7.99 5.89 16.34
CA LEU A 185 7.98 7.23 15.76
C LEU A 185 9.13 8.10 16.26
N ALA A 186 9.38 8.12 17.57
CA ALA A 186 10.42 8.97 18.15
C ALA A 186 11.83 8.56 17.65
N ALA A 187 12.08 7.25 17.51
CA ALA A 187 13.33 6.76 16.94
C ALA A 187 13.46 7.12 15.45
N ALA A 188 12.37 7.00 14.68
CA ALA A 188 12.36 7.35 13.26
C ALA A 188 12.62 8.84 13.03
N LEU A 189 12.04 9.72 13.86
CA LEU A 189 12.29 11.16 13.80
C LEU A 189 13.75 11.51 14.13
N ARG A 190 14.32 10.89 15.18
CA ARG A 190 15.74 11.07 15.52
C ARG A 190 16.67 10.59 14.40
N ASP A 191 16.41 9.41 13.83
CA ASP A 191 17.20 8.87 12.73
C ASP A 191 17.12 9.76 11.47
N SER A 192 15.92 10.25 11.15
CA SER A 192 15.71 11.19 10.03
C SER A 192 16.55 12.46 10.21
N LYS A 193 16.51 13.08 11.39
CA LYS A 193 17.31 14.27 11.69
C LYS A 193 18.82 14.01 11.65
N THR A 194 19.27 12.88 12.17
CA THR A 194 20.69 12.47 12.10
C THR A 194 21.18 12.33 10.66
N ARG A 195 20.29 11.96 9.74
CA ARG A 195 20.56 11.87 8.29
C ARG A 195 20.40 13.19 7.55
N GLY A 196 20.16 14.30 8.25
CA GLY A 196 19.93 15.61 7.64
C GLY A 196 18.61 15.75 6.91
N VAL A 197 17.62 14.89 7.22
CA VAL A 197 16.27 14.97 6.66
C VAL A 197 15.45 15.96 7.48
N ARG A 198 14.95 17.02 6.85
CA ARG A 198 14.05 17.99 7.49
C ARG A 198 12.68 17.36 7.71
N VAL A 199 12.15 17.55 8.89
CA VAL A 199 10.84 17.01 9.29
C VAL A 199 9.79 18.11 9.19
N LEU A 200 8.84 17.96 8.28
CA LEU A 200 7.73 18.89 8.06
C LEU A 200 6.42 18.26 8.56
N ALA A 201 5.70 18.96 9.42
CA ALA A 201 4.40 18.50 9.91
C ALA A 201 3.27 19.18 9.13
N THR A 202 2.29 18.40 8.66
CA THR A 202 1.10 18.97 8.01
C THR A 202 0.10 19.49 9.05
N SER A 203 -0.50 20.64 8.78
CA SER A 203 -1.56 21.23 9.58
C SER A 203 -2.70 21.72 8.69
N SER A 204 -3.93 21.73 9.22
CA SER A 204 -5.11 22.28 8.51
C SER A 204 -5.28 23.78 8.69
N HIS A 205 -4.63 24.40 9.71
CA HIS A 205 -4.95 25.77 10.11
C HIS A 205 -3.77 26.74 10.10
N LYS A 206 -2.57 26.28 10.45
CA LYS A 206 -1.42 27.18 10.67
C LYS A 206 -0.14 26.54 10.10
N GLY A 207 0.70 27.39 9.52
CA GLY A 207 1.99 26.97 8.99
C GLY A 207 2.38 27.74 7.75
N THR A 208 3.54 27.44 7.22
CA THR A 208 4.01 27.95 5.93
C THR A 208 3.16 27.34 4.81
N PRO A 209 2.59 28.13 3.90
CA PRO A 209 1.94 27.60 2.71
C PRO A 209 2.88 26.64 1.95
N ILE A 210 2.38 25.51 1.50
CA ILE A 210 3.21 24.50 0.81
C ILE A 210 3.95 25.06 -0.40
N SER A 211 3.38 26.07 -1.07
CA SER A 211 4.02 26.77 -2.20
C SER A 211 5.26 27.59 -1.81
N GLN A 212 5.43 27.91 -0.52
CA GLN A 212 6.55 28.69 0.03
C GLN A 212 7.56 27.82 0.79
N ALA A 213 7.17 26.58 1.16
CA ALA A 213 8.06 25.63 1.80
C ALA A 213 9.05 25.03 0.78
N ASP A 214 10.26 24.72 1.21
CA ASP A 214 11.27 24.12 0.34
C ASP A 214 11.28 22.59 0.47
N PHE A 215 10.96 21.87 -0.63
CA PHE A 215 10.95 20.43 -0.71
C PHE A 215 12.13 19.83 -1.52
N ARG A 216 13.07 20.64 -2.00
CA ARG A 216 14.16 20.19 -2.90
C ARG A 216 15.19 19.31 -2.20
N GLY A 217 15.48 19.59 -0.93
CA GLY A 217 16.37 18.78 -0.11
C GLY A 217 15.74 17.50 0.44
N PRO A 218 16.47 16.76 1.31
CA PRO A 218 15.91 15.62 2.03
C PRO A 218 14.78 16.07 2.98
N VAL A 219 13.58 15.50 2.83
CA VAL A 219 12.37 15.91 3.57
C VAL A 219 11.57 14.68 4.00
N ALA A 220 11.02 14.73 5.22
CA ALA A 220 10.02 13.82 5.74
C ALA A 220 8.74 14.59 6.09
N LEU A 221 7.63 14.21 5.48
CA LEU A 221 6.30 14.79 5.72
C LEU A 221 5.55 13.97 6.75
N ILE A 222 5.17 14.56 7.88
CA ILE A 222 4.32 13.90 8.86
C ILE A 222 2.85 14.18 8.53
N VAL A 223 2.09 13.10 8.39
CA VAL A 223 0.63 13.12 8.20
C VAL A 223 -0.03 12.47 9.41
N GLY A 224 -0.94 13.17 10.03
CA GLY A 224 -1.62 12.73 11.24
C GLY A 224 -2.94 12.01 11.00
N ASN A 225 -3.59 11.66 12.12
CA ASN A 225 -4.93 11.09 12.16
C ASN A 225 -5.97 12.04 11.55
N GLU A 226 -7.00 11.47 10.92
CA GLU A 226 -8.04 12.19 10.19
C GLU A 226 -8.88 13.13 11.08
N GLY A 227 -9.12 12.74 12.32
CA GLY A 227 -9.93 13.54 13.28
C GLY A 227 -9.08 14.35 14.26
N ALA A 228 -8.11 13.70 14.89
CA ALA A 228 -7.30 14.32 15.95
C ALA A 228 -6.09 15.11 15.42
N GLY A 229 -5.73 14.93 14.14
CA GLY A 229 -4.52 15.53 13.58
C GLY A 229 -3.24 14.95 14.18
N LEU A 230 -2.22 15.80 14.31
CA LEU A 230 -0.94 15.43 14.95
C LEU A 230 -0.92 15.85 16.43
N PRO A 231 -0.43 14.98 17.31
CA PRO A 231 -0.18 15.31 18.73
C PRO A 231 0.77 16.52 18.88
N LYS A 232 0.58 17.32 19.92
CA LYS A 232 1.38 18.53 20.16
C LYS A 232 2.88 18.27 20.33
N ASP A 233 3.23 17.17 20.95
CA ASP A 233 4.61 16.71 21.15
C ASP A 233 5.29 16.32 19.84
N ILE A 234 4.53 15.82 18.87
CA ILE A 234 5.01 15.54 17.52
C ILE A 234 5.17 16.83 16.70
N LEU A 235 4.21 17.74 16.80
CA LEU A 235 4.31 19.07 16.17
C LEU A 235 5.54 19.84 16.66
N ALA A 236 5.87 19.74 17.95
CA ALA A 236 7.06 20.38 18.55
C ALA A 236 8.39 19.78 18.07
N GLN A 237 8.38 18.59 17.50
CA GLN A 237 9.56 17.93 16.94
C GLN A 237 9.77 18.23 15.46
N ALA A 238 8.77 18.81 14.78
CA ALA A 238 8.90 19.21 13.39
C ALA A 238 9.82 20.45 13.27
N ASP A 239 10.61 20.47 12.19
CA ASP A 239 11.44 21.61 11.87
C ASP A 239 10.62 22.75 11.24
N GLU A 240 9.47 22.39 10.62
CA GLU A 240 8.54 23.35 10.03
C GLU A 240 7.12 22.77 10.03
N ILE A 241 6.12 23.63 10.18
CA ILE A 241 4.72 23.27 10.01
C ILE A 241 4.25 23.83 8.66
N VAL A 242 3.69 22.98 7.81
CA VAL A 242 3.20 23.35 6.48
C VAL A 242 1.68 23.25 6.40
N VAL A 243 1.08 24.13 5.62
CA VAL A 243 -0.36 24.21 5.41
C VAL A 243 -0.70 24.23 3.92
N ILE A 244 -1.75 23.51 3.56
CA ILE A 244 -2.37 23.63 2.25
C ILE A 244 -3.38 24.79 2.33
N PRO A 245 -3.20 25.89 1.60
CA PRO A 245 -4.19 26.95 1.58
C PRO A 245 -5.54 26.43 1.10
N GLN A 246 -6.57 26.62 1.91
CA GLN A 246 -7.93 26.16 1.64
C GLN A 246 -8.98 27.22 2.01
N SER A 247 -10.19 27.08 1.48
CA SER A 247 -11.31 27.95 1.82
C SER A 247 -11.66 27.82 3.30
N SER A 248 -11.95 28.94 3.96
CA SER A 248 -12.38 28.98 5.37
C SER A 248 -13.68 28.23 5.67
N LYS A 249 -14.39 27.75 4.63
CA LYS A 249 -15.63 26.97 4.77
C LYS A 249 -15.38 25.49 5.05
N VAL A 250 -14.14 25.01 4.92
CA VAL A 250 -13.76 23.61 5.11
C VAL A 250 -12.82 23.52 6.29
N GLU A 251 -13.11 22.64 7.25
CA GLU A 251 -12.28 22.46 8.45
C GLU A 251 -10.96 21.77 8.14
N SER A 252 -11.00 20.73 7.31
CA SER A 252 -9.81 19.95 6.92
C SER A 252 -10.03 19.21 5.61
N LEU A 253 -8.93 18.79 4.98
CA LEU A 253 -8.92 17.87 3.87
C LEU A 253 -8.79 16.43 4.38
N ASN A 254 -9.30 15.49 3.59
CA ASN A 254 -9.00 14.06 3.80
C ASN A 254 -7.48 13.86 3.83
N ALA A 255 -6.97 13.02 4.76
CA ALA A 255 -5.53 12.84 4.99
C ALA A 255 -4.78 12.32 3.75
N GLY A 256 -5.40 11.40 2.99
CA GLY A 256 -4.83 10.90 1.73
C GLY A 256 -4.73 11.98 0.67
N ILE A 257 -5.76 12.82 0.54
CA ILE A 257 -5.77 13.96 -0.39
C ILE A 257 -4.74 15.00 0.02
N ALA A 258 -4.68 15.39 1.30
CA ALA A 258 -3.70 16.34 1.81
C ALA A 258 -2.26 15.87 1.53
N ALA A 259 -1.94 14.62 1.87
CA ALA A 259 -0.63 14.05 1.57
C ALA A 259 -0.32 14.06 0.06
N SER A 260 -1.30 13.74 -0.79
CA SER A 260 -1.13 13.73 -2.24
C SER A 260 -0.80 15.12 -2.81
N ILE A 261 -1.45 16.17 -2.31
CA ILE A 261 -1.20 17.55 -2.73
C ILE A 261 0.21 18.00 -2.32
N VAL A 262 0.65 17.68 -1.10
CA VAL A 262 2.00 18.04 -0.65
C VAL A 262 3.06 17.25 -1.41
N LEU A 263 2.82 15.96 -1.68
CA LEU A 263 3.72 15.14 -2.50
C LEU A 263 3.83 15.66 -3.94
N TYR A 264 2.73 16.09 -4.54
CA TYR A 264 2.73 16.72 -5.85
C TYR A 264 3.60 18.00 -5.86
N GLU A 265 3.44 18.86 -4.86
CA GLU A 265 4.26 20.08 -4.74
C GLU A 265 5.75 19.74 -4.57
N ALA A 266 6.06 18.74 -3.74
CA ALA A 266 7.44 18.25 -3.60
C ALA A 266 8.01 17.75 -4.92
N ALA A 267 7.27 16.95 -5.68
CA ALA A 267 7.68 16.47 -7.00
C ALA A 267 7.89 17.62 -8.00
N ARG A 268 6.97 18.59 -8.02
CA ARG A 268 7.05 19.78 -8.87
C ARG A 268 8.34 20.57 -8.61
N GLN A 269 8.69 20.80 -7.35
CA GLN A 269 9.92 21.53 -7.01
C GLN A 269 11.20 20.73 -7.35
N ARG A 270 11.15 19.40 -7.24
CA ARG A 270 12.28 18.51 -7.53
C ARG A 270 12.50 18.28 -9.03
N SER A 271 11.44 18.37 -9.84
CA SER A 271 11.55 18.22 -11.30
C SER A 271 12.02 19.49 -12.01
N GLY A 272 12.17 20.63 -11.31
CA GLY A 272 12.58 21.90 -11.90
C GLY A 272 11.51 22.56 -12.78
N GLN A 273 10.26 22.14 -12.63
CA GLN A 273 9.09 22.68 -13.34
C GLN A 273 8.40 23.81 -12.56
#